data_9eb2c6fbb3a66fafb5d1cf608d53a038
#
_entry.id   9eb2c6fbb3a66fafb5d1cf608d53a038
#
_cell.length_a   1.000
_cell.length_b   1.000
_cell.length_c   1.000
_cell.angle_alpha   90.00
_cell.angle_beta   90.00
_cell.angle_gamma   90.00
#
_symmetry.space_group_name_H-M   'P 1'
#
loop_
_entity.id
_entity.type
_entity.pdbx_description
1 polymer ?
#
loop_
_entity_poly.entity_id
_entity_poly.type
_entity_poly.pdbx_seq_one_letter_code
_entity_poly.pdbx_strand_id
1 'polypeptide(L)'
;MKKSTIITIGAFVLGVFVLTAGFILVTNNSISNKLFSTASTSSSTSGTTTQPPRQTYDPMDFTDAEMSQYITLGNYKDSTFELEMKEADYKKYEEYINKEENLKMLLIGQELVDKLTTGVVEEEAIFSFDYSGKLDGVAFNGGTKTNTLAYIKGDTLHIYGGSTFIPGFAEQMLGAEIGKEFDIDIKFPENYGNADLAGKDTVFTVKINYVIDEIDFNDEWINRVSEGKYATTQDYIDFCINFLIEYDNSGFIFSSIMDAATVVSIPQAEFDYYYYDIKYRIEDTAKQYGMTYESFLSSGYAAMFQIVNARSDEEVREYVENIVKTELVLYAVAEAENIEVTNEEFEKEIQYMIDQYGVTREEIFEVYTDADLRKDILLNKTLEFINDNNVLSVKIIPDSTTSS
;
A
#
# COMPACT_ATOMS: atom_id res chain seq x y z
N MET A 1 -20.25 2.16 4.47
CA MET A 1 -19.07 1.59 3.75
C MET A 1 -18.17 0.98 4.80
N LYS A 2 -17.65 -0.23 4.59
CA LYS A 2 -16.71 -0.84 5.55
C LYS A 2 -15.40 -0.03 5.51
N LYS A 3 -14.71 0.15 6.65
CA LYS A 3 -13.42 0.86 6.75
C LYS A 3 -12.39 0.35 5.74
N SER A 4 -12.38 -0.96 5.41
CA SER A 4 -11.51 -1.56 4.40
C SER A 4 -11.65 -0.95 3.00
N THR A 5 -12.86 -0.56 2.58
CA THR A 5 -13.09 0.11 1.29
C THR A 5 -12.52 1.52 1.26
N ILE A 6 -12.47 2.18 2.43
CA ILE A 6 -11.92 3.54 2.58
C ILE A 6 -10.40 3.53 2.49
N ILE A 7 -9.72 2.50 3.05
CA ILE A 7 -8.26 2.34 2.98
C ILE A 7 -7.80 2.15 1.52
N THR A 8 -8.53 1.37 0.73
CA THR A 8 -8.24 1.19 -0.70
C THR A 8 -8.38 2.49 -1.49
N ILE A 9 -9.35 3.33 -1.14
CA ILE A 9 -9.55 4.65 -1.75
C ILE A 9 -8.44 5.63 -1.33
N GLY A 10 -8.02 5.61 -0.06
CA GLY A 10 -6.91 6.43 0.44
C GLY A 10 -5.58 6.13 -0.26
N ALA A 11 -5.27 4.88 -0.51
CA ALA A 11 -4.08 4.47 -1.25
C ALA A 11 -4.11 4.95 -2.72
N PHE A 12 -5.28 5.05 -3.33
CA PHE A 12 -5.44 5.56 -4.69
C PHE A 12 -5.33 7.09 -4.77
N VAL A 13 -5.82 7.80 -3.77
CA VAL A 13 -5.83 9.29 -3.73
C VAL A 13 -4.48 9.85 -3.31
N LEU A 14 -3.76 9.16 -2.43
CA LEU A 14 -2.49 9.61 -1.89
C LEU A 14 -1.27 9.01 -2.59
N GLY A 15 -1.37 8.52 -3.81
CA GLY A 15 -0.30 7.91 -4.61
C GLY A 15 1.12 8.50 -4.48
N VAL A 16 1.37 9.31 -3.43
CA VAL A 16 2.66 9.89 -3.06
C VAL A 16 2.85 9.75 -1.55
N PHE A 17 3.87 8.97 -1.19
CA PHE A 17 4.46 8.79 0.14
C PHE A 17 3.84 7.75 1.09
N VAL A 18 4.26 6.55 0.83
CA VAL A 18 4.80 5.56 1.76
C VAL A 18 5.75 6.22 2.73
N LEU A 19 5.54 5.99 3.95
CA LEU A 19 6.47 5.86 5.07
C LEU A 19 5.77 6.33 6.33
N THR A 20 5.10 5.45 7.01
CA THR A 20 5.23 5.23 8.45
C THR A 20 4.08 4.41 9.01
N ALA A 21 3.99 3.19 8.63
CA ALA A 21 3.45 2.18 9.52
C ALA A 21 4.38 0.98 9.37
N GLY A 22 5.28 0.80 10.32
CA GLY A 22 6.29 -0.25 10.29
C GLY A 22 5.74 -1.66 10.20
N PHE A 23 4.44 -1.82 10.07
CA PHE A 23 3.74 -3.10 10.06
C PHE A 23 3.16 -3.50 8.71
N ILE A 24 2.52 -2.61 7.97
CA ILE A 24 2.13 -2.88 6.56
C ILE A 24 3.38 -3.13 5.70
N LEU A 25 4.54 -2.60 6.12
CA LEU A 25 5.83 -2.80 5.49
C LEU A 25 6.45 -4.18 5.71
N VAL A 26 6.12 -4.91 6.78
CA VAL A 26 6.71 -6.25 6.99
C VAL A 26 6.06 -7.26 6.04
N THR A 27 4.76 -7.19 5.79
CA THR A 27 4.08 -8.13 4.89
C THR A 27 4.18 -7.71 3.42
N ASN A 28 3.86 -6.47 3.05
CA ASN A 28 3.94 -6.03 1.64
C ASN A 28 5.36 -5.83 1.12
N ASN A 29 6.32 -5.36 1.93
CA ASN A 29 7.73 -5.30 1.53
C ASN A 29 8.40 -6.68 1.55
N SER A 30 8.00 -7.61 2.41
CA SER A 30 8.47 -8.98 2.37
C SER A 30 8.05 -9.66 1.05
N ILE A 31 6.79 -9.53 0.66
CA ILE A 31 6.25 -10.09 -0.58
C ILE A 31 6.92 -9.45 -1.79
N SER A 32 6.90 -8.13 -1.92
CA SER A 32 7.48 -7.47 -3.08
C SER A 32 9.00 -7.65 -3.16
N ASN A 33 9.72 -7.55 -2.05
CA ASN A 33 11.18 -7.72 -2.04
C ASN A 33 11.62 -9.17 -2.32
N LYS A 34 10.89 -10.18 -1.88
CA LYS A 34 11.20 -11.57 -2.25
C LYS A 34 10.95 -11.83 -3.75
N LEU A 35 9.81 -11.41 -4.30
CA LEU A 35 9.49 -11.58 -5.72
C LEU A 35 10.47 -10.84 -6.64
N PHE A 36 10.93 -9.64 -6.28
CA PHE A 36 11.88 -8.88 -7.10
C PHE A 36 13.35 -9.27 -6.89
N SER A 37 13.72 -9.89 -5.76
CA SER A 37 15.10 -10.33 -5.51
C SER A 37 15.47 -11.59 -6.30
N THR A 38 14.53 -12.46 -6.60
CA THR A 38 14.76 -13.65 -7.44
C THR A 38 14.97 -13.30 -8.91
N ALA A 39 14.40 -12.22 -9.42
CA ALA A 39 14.60 -11.76 -10.79
C ALA A 39 16.01 -11.19 -11.06
N SER A 40 16.78 -10.86 -10.02
CA SER A 40 18.12 -10.26 -10.14
C SER A 40 19.28 -11.26 -10.07
N THR A 41 19.03 -12.55 -9.83
CA THR A 41 20.09 -13.56 -9.60
C THR A 41 20.43 -14.45 -10.79
N SER A 42 19.94 -14.16 -12.00
CA SER A 42 20.26 -14.96 -13.20
C SER A 42 21.45 -14.44 -14.01
N SER A 43 22.49 -13.91 -13.38
CA SER A 43 23.82 -13.81 -14.02
C SER A 43 24.94 -13.61 -13.00
N SER A 44 25.48 -14.68 -12.44
CA SER A 44 26.83 -14.63 -11.88
C SER A 44 27.59 -15.91 -12.16
N THR A 45 28.64 -15.69 -12.87
CA THR A 45 29.78 -16.59 -13.13
C THR A 45 30.26 -17.32 -11.88
N SER A 46 30.42 -18.63 -12.02
CA SER A 46 30.98 -19.57 -11.06
C SER A 46 32.32 -19.11 -10.50
N GLY A 47 32.32 -18.81 -9.20
CA GLY A 47 33.52 -18.81 -8.38
C GLY A 47 33.28 -19.76 -7.21
N THR A 48 33.90 -20.95 -7.27
CA THR A 48 33.77 -21.99 -6.24
C THR A 48 34.48 -21.56 -4.95
N THR A 49 33.77 -20.98 -3.99
CA THR A 49 34.20 -20.94 -2.60
C THR A 49 33.22 -21.79 -1.80
N THR A 50 33.71 -22.94 -1.33
CA THR A 50 33.00 -23.88 -0.46
C THR A 50 32.83 -23.25 0.93
N GLN A 51 31.79 -22.45 1.10
CA GLN A 51 31.29 -22.09 2.44
C GLN A 51 30.48 -23.28 2.94
N PRO A 52 30.58 -23.66 4.23
CA PRO A 52 29.71 -24.71 4.76
C PRO A 52 28.24 -24.26 4.59
N PRO A 53 27.31 -25.20 4.33
CA PRO A 53 25.90 -24.87 4.20
C PRO A 53 25.44 -24.16 5.47
N ARG A 54 24.77 -23.03 5.30
CA ARG A 54 24.11 -22.31 6.40
C ARG A 54 23.00 -23.18 6.97
N GLN A 55 22.80 -23.07 8.27
CA GLN A 55 21.66 -23.71 8.91
C GLN A 55 20.39 -22.99 8.46
N THR A 56 19.39 -23.75 8.07
CA THR A 56 18.01 -23.25 7.84
C THR A 56 17.23 -23.38 9.12
N TYR A 57 16.33 -22.42 9.34
CA TYR A 57 15.42 -22.39 10.47
C TYR A 57 14.00 -22.32 9.92
N ASP A 58 13.12 -23.14 10.42
CA ASP A 58 11.72 -23.11 10.05
C ASP A 58 10.95 -22.26 11.07
N PRO A 59 9.97 -21.44 10.63
CA PRO A 59 9.11 -20.71 11.54
C PRO A 59 8.26 -21.66 12.36
N MET A 60 7.79 -21.21 13.52
CA MET A 60 6.89 -21.97 14.34
C MET A 60 5.49 -21.99 13.72
N ASP A 61 4.86 -23.19 13.73
CA ASP A 61 3.44 -23.30 13.42
C ASP A 61 2.61 -23.02 14.67
N PHE A 62 1.84 -21.93 14.62
CA PHE A 62 0.97 -21.52 15.72
C PHE A 62 -0.47 -22.01 15.60
N THR A 63 -0.83 -22.80 14.57
CA THR A 63 -2.22 -23.21 14.27
C THR A 63 -2.87 -23.92 15.44
N ASP A 64 -2.12 -24.78 16.15
CA ASP A 64 -2.60 -25.54 17.32
C ASP A 64 -1.95 -25.07 18.63
N ALA A 65 -1.29 -23.90 18.65
CA ALA A 65 -0.61 -23.41 19.83
C ALA A 65 -1.58 -22.69 20.76
N GLU A 66 -1.51 -22.96 22.06
CA GLU A 66 -2.20 -22.16 23.08
C GLU A 66 -1.42 -20.86 23.30
N MET A 67 -1.91 -19.74 22.76
CA MET A 67 -1.16 -18.46 22.74
C MET A 67 -0.89 -17.90 24.12
N SER A 68 -1.67 -18.24 25.14
CA SER A 68 -1.45 -17.82 26.53
C SER A 68 -0.09 -18.22 27.12
N GLN A 69 0.60 -19.23 26.55
CA GLN A 69 1.97 -19.60 26.97
C GLN A 69 3.03 -18.58 26.50
N TYR A 70 2.73 -17.77 25.51
CA TYR A 70 3.66 -16.83 24.90
C TYR A 70 3.33 -15.41 25.20
N ILE A 71 2.03 -15.04 25.28
CA ILE A 71 1.61 -13.66 25.42
C ILE A 71 0.31 -13.54 26.23
N THR A 72 0.20 -12.45 26.98
CA THR A 72 -1.05 -12.03 27.62
C THR A 72 -1.48 -10.72 26.99
N LEU A 73 -2.68 -10.71 26.39
CA LEU A 73 -3.26 -9.53 25.78
C LEU A 73 -3.77 -8.55 26.82
N GLY A 74 -3.63 -7.23 26.53
CA GLY A 74 -4.41 -6.18 27.18
C GLY A 74 -5.79 -6.03 26.49
N ASN A 75 -6.38 -4.83 26.57
CA ASN A 75 -7.58 -4.50 25.80
C ASN A 75 -7.19 -4.38 24.31
N TYR A 76 -7.85 -5.15 23.45
CA TYR A 76 -7.56 -5.18 22.02
C TYR A 76 -8.81 -4.96 21.14
N LYS A 77 -10.01 -4.85 21.74
CA LYS A 77 -11.26 -4.56 21.02
C LYS A 77 -12.20 -3.70 21.86
N ASP A 78 -13.22 -3.13 21.21
CA ASP A 78 -14.27 -2.29 21.80
C ASP A 78 -13.71 -1.14 22.65
N SER A 79 -12.52 -0.62 22.25
CA SER A 79 -11.79 0.39 23.00
C SER A 79 -11.61 1.67 22.19
N THR A 80 -11.50 2.79 22.90
CA THR A 80 -11.10 4.07 22.32
C THR A 80 -9.66 4.36 22.69
N PHE A 81 -8.82 4.55 21.68
CA PHE A 81 -7.40 4.93 21.84
C PHE A 81 -7.26 6.42 21.58
N GLU A 82 -6.79 7.17 22.57
CA GLU A 82 -6.64 8.62 22.49
C GLU A 82 -5.22 8.98 21.97
N LEU A 83 -5.16 9.59 20.78
CA LEU A 83 -3.94 10.15 20.21
C LEU A 83 -3.82 11.62 20.63
N GLU A 84 -2.82 11.96 21.43
CA GLU A 84 -2.51 13.36 21.70
C GLU A 84 -1.75 13.96 20.50
N MET A 85 -2.33 15.00 19.91
CA MET A 85 -1.77 15.70 18.75
C MET A 85 -1.59 17.17 19.06
N LYS A 86 -0.43 17.75 18.73
CA LYS A 86 -0.19 19.18 18.88
C LYS A 86 -1.08 19.98 17.94
N GLU A 87 -1.53 21.16 18.39
CA GLU A 87 -2.35 22.06 17.58
C GLU A 87 -1.71 22.41 16.24
N ALA A 88 -0.38 22.63 16.21
CA ALA A 88 0.36 22.91 14.98
C ALA A 88 0.36 21.73 13.99
N ASP A 89 0.31 20.49 14.46
CA ASP A 89 0.25 19.30 13.62
C ASP A 89 -1.17 19.09 13.08
N TYR A 90 -2.19 19.30 13.92
CA TYR A 90 -3.59 19.27 13.49
C TYR A 90 -3.88 20.29 12.39
N LYS A 91 -3.37 21.53 12.53
CA LYS A 91 -3.51 22.60 11.53
C LYS A 91 -2.95 22.24 10.16
N LYS A 92 -1.95 21.36 10.07
CA LYS A 92 -1.42 20.91 8.78
C LYS A 92 -2.47 20.10 7.99
N TYR A 93 -3.30 19.32 8.67
CA TYR A 93 -4.41 18.62 8.03
C TYR A 93 -5.49 19.58 7.56
N GLU A 94 -5.85 20.58 8.36
CA GLU A 94 -6.78 21.64 7.95
C GLU A 94 -6.26 22.40 6.73
N GLU A 95 -4.99 22.81 6.74
CA GLU A 95 -4.34 23.52 5.63
C GLU A 95 -4.27 22.62 4.37
N TYR A 96 -4.06 21.32 4.53
CA TYR A 96 -4.03 20.38 3.41
C TYR A 96 -5.40 20.24 2.77
N ILE A 97 -6.45 20.03 3.57
CA ILE A 97 -7.82 19.84 3.07
C ILE A 97 -8.37 21.13 2.44
N ASN A 98 -8.05 22.30 3.00
CA ASN A 98 -8.51 23.58 2.49
C ASN A 98 -7.90 23.99 1.14
N LYS A 99 -6.93 23.23 0.60
CA LYS A 99 -6.48 23.44 -0.79
C LYS A 99 -7.49 22.82 -1.76
N GLU A 100 -7.97 23.62 -2.69
CA GLU A 100 -8.99 23.23 -3.67
C GLU A 100 -8.63 21.92 -4.41
N GLU A 101 -7.38 21.77 -4.82
CA GLU A 101 -6.89 20.59 -5.50
C GLU A 101 -6.99 19.31 -4.66
N ASN A 102 -6.68 19.40 -3.35
CA ASN A 102 -6.74 18.25 -2.44
C ASN A 102 -8.19 17.88 -2.11
N LEU A 103 -9.03 18.88 -1.90
CA LEU A 103 -10.46 18.69 -1.67
C LEU A 103 -11.13 18.01 -2.88
N LYS A 104 -10.86 18.51 -4.09
CA LYS A 104 -11.33 17.88 -5.34
C LYS A 104 -10.86 16.43 -5.45
N MET A 105 -9.58 16.17 -5.13
CA MET A 105 -9.05 14.82 -5.18
C MET A 105 -9.78 13.88 -4.24
N LEU A 106 -10.10 14.30 -3.02
CA LEU A 106 -10.84 13.52 -2.04
C LEU A 106 -12.29 13.27 -2.47
N LEU A 107 -12.97 14.28 -2.98
CA LEU A 107 -14.35 14.16 -3.50
C LEU A 107 -14.42 13.16 -4.64
N ILE A 108 -13.50 13.26 -5.60
CA ILE A 108 -13.42 12.36 -6.77
C ILE A 108 -13.08 10.94 -6.32
N GLY A 109 -12.08 10.77 -5.45
CA GLY A 109 -11.68 9.45 -4.94
C GLY A 109 -12.77 8.74 -4.13
N GLN A 110 -13.68 9.49 -3.52
CA GLN A 110 -14.85 8.96 -2.81
C GLN A 110 -16.11 8.88 -3.68
N GLU A 111 -15.99 9.17 -4.98
CA GLU A 111 -17.10 9.22 -5.95
C GLU A 111 -18.22 10.22 -5.58
N LEU A 112 -17.92 11.21 -4.74
CA LEU A 112 -18.83 12.29 -4.33
C LEU A 112 -18.82 13.43 -5.36
N VAL A 113 -19.18 13.11 -6.60
CA VAL A 113 -19.18 14.03 -7.72
C VAL A 113 -20.33 13.73 -8.68
N ASP A 114 -20.82 14.76 -9.35
CA ASP A 114 -21.75 14.59 -10.44
C ASP A 114 -21.01 14.12 -11.71
N LYS A 115 -21.63 13.24 -12.47
CA LYS A 115 -21.05 12.62 -13.68
C LYS A 115 -21.90 12.96 -14.89
N LEU A 116 -21.33 13.69 -15.84
CA LEU A 116 -21.94 13.93 -17.15
C LEU A 116 -21.71 12.71 -18.03
N THR A 117 -22.80 12.11 -18.50
CA THR A 117 -22.79 10.92 -19.39
C THR A 117 -23.08 11.26 -20.84
N THR A 118 -23.23 12.55 -21.16
CA THR A 118 -23.43 13.08 -22.52
C THR A 118 -22.62 14.36 -22.68
N GLY A 119 -22.22 14.67 -23.89
CA GLY A 119 -21.37 15.82 -24.20
C GLY A 119 -20.05 15.38 -24.82
N VAL A 120 -19.02 16.19 -24.66
CA VAL A 120 -17.68 15.95 -25.20
C VAL A 120 -16.61 16.21 -24.13
N VAL A 121 -15.42 15.66 -24.35
CA VAL A 121 -14.24 15.94 -23.52
C VAL A 121 -13.73 17.35 -23.84
N GLU A 122 -13.66 18.21 -22.82
CA GLU A 122 -13.10 19.55 -22.89
C GLU A 122 -11.72 19.62 -22.27
N GLU A 123 -10.95 20.66 -22.58
CA GLU A 123 -9.64 20.90 -21.97
C GLU A 123 -9.78 21.14 -20.46
N GLU A 124 -8.87 20.56 -19.67
CA GLU A 124 -8.84 20.56 -18.21
C GLU A 124 -10.03 19.87 -17.52
N ALA A 125 -11.04 19.39 -18.28
CA ALA A 125 -12.10 18.57 -17.71
C ALA A 125 -11.55 17.22 -17.24
N ILE A 126 -11.98 16.77 -16.05
CA ILE A 126 -11.62 15.44 -15.54
C ILE A 126 -12.63 14.43 -16.04
N PHE A 127 -12.16 13.38 -16.69
CA PHE A 127 -13.01 12.34 -17.28
C PHE A 127 -12.50 10.93 -16.98
N SER A 128 -13.40 9.96 -17.00
CA SER A 128 -13.09 8.54 -16.93
C SER A 128 -13.15 7.93 -18.31
N PHE A 129 -12.16 7.09 -18.64
CA PHE A 129 -12.14 6.36 -19.90
C PHE A 129 -11.56 4.97 -19.76
N ASP A 130 -11.97 4.11 -20.70
CA ASP A 130 -11.41 2.79 -20.92
C ASP A 130 -10.52 2.83 -22.14
N TYR A 131 -9.46 2.03 -22.16
CA TYR A 131 -8.61 1.87 -23.33
C TYR A 131 -8.12 0.44 -23.51
N SER A 132 -7.90 0.03 -24.76
CA SER A 132 -7.31 -1.26 -25.13
C SER A 132 -6.37 -1.08 -26.32
N GLY A 133 -5.06 -1.18 -26.07
CA GLY A 133 -4.01 -1.04 -27.07
C GLY A 133 -3.69 -2.35 -27.78
N LYS A 134 -3.49 -2.27 -29.09
CA LYS A 134 -3.14 -3.41 -29.96
C LYS A 134 -1.94 -3.06 -30.83
N LEU A 135 -0.98 -3.98 -30.91
CA LEU A 135 0.11 -3.97 -31.88
C LEU A 135 -0.17 -5.04 -32.93
N ASP A 136 -0.23 -4.66 -34.21
CA ASP A 136 -0.58 -5.56 -35.32
C ASP A 136 -1.90 -6.34 -35.07
N GLY A 137 -2.88 -5.69 -34.41
CA GLY A 137 -4.18 -6.27 -34.09
C GLY A 137 -4.21 -7.17 -32.84
N VAL A 138 -3.08 -7.39 -32.16
CA VAL A 138 -2.97 -8.20 -30.96
C VAL A 138 -2.79 -7.30 -29.74
N ALA A 139 -3.61 -7.53 -28.71
CA ALA A 139 -3.47 -6.79 -27.43
C ALA A 139 -2.13 -7.11 -26.78
N PHE A 140 -1.48 -6.10 -26.22
CA PHE A 140 -0.20 -6.25 -25.51
C PHE A 140 -0.34 -5.98 -24.00
N ASN A 141 0.57 -6.54 -23.23
CA ASN A 141 0.57 -6.40 -21.78
C ASN A 141 0.72 -4.93 -21.35
N GLY A 142 -0.12 -4.47 -20.41
CA GLY A 142 -0.18 -3.08 -19.96
C GLY A 142 -0.92 -2.14 -20.92
N GLY A 143 -1.41 -2.63 -22.07
CA GLY A 143 -2.14 -1.84 -23.06
C GLY A 143 -3.62 -1.67 -22.77
N THR A 144 -4.18 -2.35 -21.75
CA THR A 144 -5.62 -2.31 -21.45
C THR A 144 -5.88 -1.90 -20.02
N LYS A 145 -6.80 -0.95 -19.83
CA LYS A 145 -7.27 -0.54 -18.50
C LYS A 145 -8.66 0.06 -18.60
N THR A 146 -9.45 -0.08 -17.54
CA THR A 146 -10.80 0.49 -17.43
C THR A 146 -10.86 1.56 -16.34
N ASN A 147 -11.85 2.45 -16.45
CA ASN A 147 -12.14 3.52 -15.48
C ASN A 147 -10.91 4.38 -15.11
N THR A 148 -10.05 4.66 -16.10
CA THR A 148 -8.89 5.52 -15.88
C THR A 148 -9.36 6.98 -15.82
N LEU A 149 -9.10 7.65 -14.69
CA LEU A 149 -9.36 9.08 -14.57
C LEU A 149 -8.20 9.89 -15.16
N ALA A 150 -8.53 10.87 -16.00
CA ALA A 150 -7.56 11.71 -16.69
C ALA A 150 -8.10 13.12 -16.96
N TYR A 151 -7.22 14.02 -17.35
CA TYR A 151 -7.55 15.35 -17.90
C TYR A 151 -6.54 15.71 -18.98
N ILE A 152 -6.95 16.57 -19.91
CA ILE A 152 -6.08 17.08 -20.97
C ILE A 152 -5.64 18.48 -20.60
N LYS A 153 -4.33 18.73 -20.69
CA LYS A 153 -3.77 20.08 -20.56
C LYS A 153 -2.78 20.33 -21.69
N GLY A 154 -3.12 21.24 -22.56
CA GLY A 154 -2.38 21.47 -23.80
C GLY A 154 -2.37 20.22 -24.68
N ASP A 155 -1.19 19.74 -25.04
CA ASP A 155 -0.96 18.55 -25.87
C ASP A 155 -0.75 17.26 -25.07
N THR A 156 -0.98 17.30 -23.75
CA THR A 156 -0.67 16.19 -22.85
C THR A 156 -1.92 15.64 -22.16
N LEU A 157 -2.09 14.31 -22.21
CA LEU A 157 -3.06 13.58 -21.41
C LEU A 157 -2.43 13.17 -20.07
N HIS A 158 -2.94 13.74 -18.99
CA HIS A 158 -2.51 13.46 -17.64
C HIS A 158 -3.43 12.43 -16.98
N ILE A 159 -2.87 11.41 -16.34
CA ILE A 159 -3.63 10.55 -15.43
C ILE A 159 -3.88 11.35 -14.16
N TYR A 160 -5.13 11.41 -13.72
CA TYR A 160 -5.48 12.12 -12.50
C TYR A 160 -4.79 11.49 -11.28
N GLY A 161 -3.97 12.28 -10.58
CA GLY A 161 -3.14 11.79 -9.47
C GLY A 161 -1.91 10.95 -9.89
N GLY A 162 -1.51 10.95 -11.17
CA GLY A 162 -0.47 10.07 -11.67
C GLY A 162 0.44 10.65 -12.76
N SER A 163 0.95 9.76 -13.60
CA SER A 163 1.83 10.05 -14.72
C SER A 163 1.06 10.59 -15.94
N THR A 164 1.78 10.83 -17.03
CA THR A 164 1.22 11.22 -18.32
C THR A 164 1.19 10.04 -19.29
N PHE A 165 0.27 10.08 -20.24
CA PHE A 165 0.31 9.22 -21.42
C PHE A 165 1.39 9.69 -22.40
N ILE A 166 1.80 8.78 -23.28
CA ILE A 166 2.68 9.12 -24.41
C ILE A 166 2.00 10.12 -25.35
N PRO A 167 2.76 10.96 -26.08
CA PRO A 167 2.20 11.93 -27.02
C PRO A 167 1.26 11.30 -28.05
N GLY A 168 0.26 12.06 -28.47
CA GLY A 168 -0.70 11.65 -29.49
C GLY A 168 -2.09 11.27 -28.94
N PHE A 169 -2.22 11.06 -27.61
CA PHE A 169 -3.52 10.79 -27.00
C PHE A 169 -4.38 12.04 -26.87
N ALA A 170 -3.82 13.15 -26.36
CA ALA A 170 -4.59 14.33 -26.00
C ALA A 170 -5.35 14.91 -27.18
N GLU A 171 -4.69 15.12 -28.30
CA GLU A 171 -5.28 15.75 -29.50
C GLU A 171 -6.38 14.88 -30.17
N GLN A 172 -6.34 13.54 -29.99
CA GLN A 172 -7.35 12.64 -30.53
C GLN A 172 -8.52 12.43 -29.56
N MET A 173 -8.33 12.72 -28.28
CA MET A 173 -9.37 12.59 -27.25
C MET A 173 -10.13 13.91 -26.99
N LEU A 174 -9.51 15.06 -27.27
CA LEU A 174 -10.15 16.37 -27.11
C LEU A 174 -11.34 16.47 -28.08
N GLY A 175 -12.52 16.80 -27.56
CA GLY A 175 -13.77 16.84 -28.32
C GLY A 175 -14.43 15.48 -28.55
N ALA A 176 -13.87 14.37 -28.04
CA ALA A 176 -14.48 13.05 -28.16
C ALA A 176 -15.81 12.98 -27.41
N GLU A 177 -16.81 12.34 -28.01
CA GLU A 177 -18.15 12.21 -27.46
C GLU A 177 -18.17 11.17 -26.31
N ILE A 178 -18.82 11.53 -25.19
CA ILE A 178 -19.02 10.65 -24.04
C ILE A 178 -19.90 9.46 -24.44
N GLY A 179 -19.52 8.26 -24.00
CA GLY A 179 -20.23 7.00 -24.24
C GLY A 179 -19.94 6.33 -25.58
N LYS A 180 -19.24 7.01 -26.52
CA LYS A 180 -18.84 6.43 -27.80
C LYS A 180 -17.46 5.78 -27.72
N GLU A 181 -17.32 4.67 -28.44
CA GLU A 181 -16.04 3.99 -28.65
C GLU A 181 -15.44 4.48 -29.99
N PHE A 182 -14.14 4.72 -30.00
CA PHE A 182 -13.38 5.16 -31.17
C PHE A 182 -11.92 4.68 -31.08
N ASP A 183 -11.28 4.57 -32.24
CA ASP A 183 -9.87 4.20 -32.31
C ASP A 183 -8.99 5.44 -32.44
N ILE A 184 -7.83 5.38 -31.78
CA ILE A 184 -6.76 6.35 -31.91
C ILE A 184 -5.48 5.67 -32.35
N ASP A 185 -4.77 6.30 -33.30
CA ASP A 185 -3.49 5.82 -33.81
C ASP A 185 -2.35 6.44 -33.01
N ILE A 186 -1.51 5.61 -32.38
CA ILE A 186 -0.42 6.06 -31.51
C ILE A 186 0.89 5.42 -31.96
N LYS A 187 1.91 6.26 -32.19
CA LYS A 187 3.27 5.79 -32.35
C LYS A 187 4.04 5.93 -31.04
N PHE A 188 4.54 4.81 -30.53
CA PHE A 188 5.39 4.83 -29.33
C PHE A 188 6.72 5.55 -29.61
N PRO A 189 7.26 6.35 -28.65
CA PRO A 189 8.57 6.97 -28.79
C PRO A 189 9.68 5.94 -29.05
N GLU A 190 10.70 6.31 -29.83
CA GLU A 190 11.85 5.42 -30.12
C GLU A 190 12.64 5.02 -28.86
N ASN A 191 12.61 5.85 -27.82
CA ASN A 191 13.24 5.63 -26.52
C ASN A 191 12.27 5.12 -25.45
N TYR A 192 11.16 4.51 -25.85
CA TYR A 192 10.20 3.96 -24.88
C TYR A 192 10.82 2.82 -24.08
N GLY A 193 10.51 2.75 -22.78
CA GLY A 193 11.15 1.78 -21.86
C GLY A 193 10.91 0.31 -22.19
N ASN A 194 9.82 -0.02 -22.89
CA ASN A 194 9.57 -1.37 -23.39
C ASN A 194 10.05 -1.47 -24.86
N ALA A 195 11.12 -2.26 -25.08
CA ALA A 195 11.75 -2.43 -26.39
C ALA A 195 10.81 -3.04 -27.45
N ASP A 196 9.82 -3.83 -27.06
CA ASP A 196 8.87 -4.47 -27.98
C ASP A 196 7.86 -3.45 -28.54
N LEU A 197 7.68 -2.32 -27.86
CA LEU A 197 6.76 -1.24 -28.25
C LEU A 197 7.50 0.00 -28.79
N ALA A 198 8.79 0.18 -28.46
CA ALA A 198 9.58 1.34 -28.90
C ALA A 198 9.55 1.53 -30.43
N GLY A 199 9.13 2.74 -30.87
CA GLY A 199 9.02 3.10 -32.29
C GLY A 199 7.88 2.44 -33.06
N LYS A 200 7.03 1.63 -32.40
CA LYS A 200 5.94 0.89 -33.06
C LYS A 200 4.68 1.75 -33.20
N ASP A 201 3.97 1.53 -34.31
CA ASP A 201 2.64 2.05 -34.52
C ASP A 201 1.62 1.11 -33.88
N THR A 202 0.70 1.64 -33.11
CA THR A 202 -0.33 0.90 -32.35
C THR A 202 -1.67 1.57 -32.48
N VAL A 203 -2.73 0.81 -32.31
CA VAL A 203 -4.11 1.31 -32.29
C VAL A 203 -4.67 1.10 -30.90
N PHE A 204 -5.23 2.15 -30.31
CA PHE A 204 -5.96 2.07 -29.06
C PHE A 204 -7.45 2.29 -29.31
N THR A 205 -8.26 1.31 -28.96
CA THR A 205 -9.70 1.49 -28.85
C THR A 205 -10.00 2.16 -27.52
N VAL A 206 -10.67 3.31 -27.55
CA VAL A 206 -10.94 4.17 -26.39
C VAL A 206 -12.45 4.39 -26.27
N LYS A 207 -12.93 4.45 -25.02
CA LYS A 207 -14.30 4.84 -24.70
C LYS A 207 -14.31 5.80 -23.53
N ILE A 208 -14.88 6.99 -23.71
CA ILE A 208 -15.11 7.94 -22.60
C ILE A 208 -16.35 7.48 -21.84
N ASN A 209 -16.20 7.21 -20.54
CA ASN A 209 -17.29 6.72 -19.71
C ASN A 209 -18.16 7.87 -19.18
N TYR A 210 -17.53 8.91 -18.65
CA TYR A 210 -18.18 10.12 -18.14
C TYR A 210 -17.15 11.25 -17.99
N VAL A 211 -17.64 12.47 -17.87
CA VAL A 211 -16.88 13.64 -17.44
C VAL A 211 -17.39 14.05 -16.05
N ILE A 212 -16.51 14.46 -15.16
CA ILE A 212 -16.90 15.02 -13.85
C ILE A 212 -17.43 16.43 -14.09
N ASP A 213 -18.65 16.70 -13.61
CA ASP A 213 -19.26 18.02 -13.66
C ASP A 213 -18.57 19.01 -12.73
N GLU A 214 -18.89 20.29 -12.89
CA GLU A 214 -18.35 21.34 -12.02
C GLU A 214 -18.71 21.06 -10.54
N ILE A 215 -17.72 21.16 -9.67
CA ILE A 215 -17.87 20.95 -8.24
C ILE A 215 -18.26 22.28 -7.58
N ASP A 216 -19.53 22.46 -7.29
CA ASP A 216 -20.04 23.60 -6.54
C ASP A 216 -20.08 23.26 -5.03
N PHE A 217 -18.91 23.27 -4.37
CA PHE A 217 -18.74 22.82 -3.01
C PHE A 217 -19.45 23.74 -1.99
N ASN A 218 -20.75 23.47 -1.79
CA ASN A 218 -21.59 24.10 -0.78
C ASN A 218 -22.43 23.05 -0.02
N ASP A 219 -23.14 23.47 1.03
CA ASP A 219 -23.87 22.54 1.91
C ASP A 219 -24.97 21.77 1.16
N GLU A 220 -25.70 22.42 0.24
CA GLU A 220 -26.75 21.77 -0.54
C GLU A 220 -26.16 20.72 -1.47
N TRP A 221 -25.05 21.07 -2.15
CA TRP A 221 -24.40 20.17 -3.10
C TRP A 221 -23.80 18.95 -2.38
N ILE A 222 -23.03 19.15 -1.28
CA ILE A 222 -22.42 18.02 -0.56
C ILE A 222 -23.47 17.10 0.08
N ASN A 223 -24.56 17.67 0.61
CA ASN A 223 -25.66 16.87 1.13
C ASN A 223 -26.28 15.99 0.05
N ARG A 224 -26.50 16.55 -1.14
CA ARG A 224 -27.07 15.82 -2.28
C ARG A 224 -26.16 14.72 -2.80
N VAL A 225 -24.89 15.03 -3.13
CA VAL A 225 -23.96 14.03 -3.72
C VAL A 225 -23.56 12.94 -2.73
N SER A 226 -23.65 13.22 -1.43
CA SER A 226 -23.39 12.24 -0.36
C SER A 226 -24.64 11.48 0.09
N GLU A 227 -25.77 11.69 -0.58
CA GLU A 227 -27.08 11.08 -0.20
C GLU A 227 -27.46 11.37 1.26
N GLY A 228 -27.16 12.57 1.73
CA GLY A 228 -27.47 13.01 3.09
C GLY A 228 -26.46 12.57 4.15
N LYS A 229 -25.35 11.94 3.77
CA LYS A 229 -24.30 11.50 4.71
C LYS A 229 -23.64 12.70 5.40
N TYR A 230 -23.41 13.80 4.68
CA TYR A 230 -22.87 15.05 5.19
C TYR A 230 -23.90 16.15 5.04
N ALA A 231 -24.29 16.78 6.18
CA ALA A 231 -25.29 17.86 6.16
C ALA A 231 -24.67 19.18 5.67
N THR A 232 -23.38 19.40 5.97
CA THR A 232 -22.66 20.62 5.66
C THR A 232 -21.29 20.30 5.03
N THR A 233 -20.71 21.28 4.37
CA THR A 233 -19.33 21.22 3.89
C THR A 233 -18.33 21.00 5.02
N GLN A 234 -18.61 21.56 6.21
CA GLN A 234 -17.76 21.36 7.38
C GLN A 234 -17.79 19.91 7.87
N ASP A 235 -18.96 19.24 7.88
CA ASP A 235 -19.07 17.83 8.25
C ASP A 235 -18.19 16.95 7.33
N TYR A 236 -18.11 17.29 6.03
CA TYR A 236 -17.25 16.60 5.09
C TYR A 236 -15.76 16.90 5.32
N ILE A 237 -15.41 18.15 5.57
CA ILE A 237 -14.04 18.57 5.90
C ILE A 237 -13.57 17.86 7.17
N ASP A 238 -14.37 17.86 8.22
CA ASP A 238 -14.04 17.18 9.48
C ASP A 238 -13.86 15.68 9.28
N PHE A 239 -14.71 15.06 8.46
CA PHE A 239 -14.52 13.65 8.06
C PHE A 239 -13.19 13.44 7.34
N CYS A 240 -12.83 14.30 6.38
CA CYS A 240 -11.58 14.17 5.63
C CYS A 240 -10.35 14.36 6.54
N ILE A 241 -10.39 15.31 7.48
CA ILE A 241 -9.31 15.52 8.45
C ILE A 241 -9.14 14.27 9.32
N ASN A 242 -10.23 13.76 9.90
CA ASN A 242 -10.19 12.57 10.74
C ASN A 242 -9.69 11.35 9.93
N PHE A 243 -10.15 11.20 8.69
CA PHE A 243 -9.70 10.14 7.80
C PHE A 243 -8.17 10.20 7.54
N LEU A 244 -7.62 11.40 7.27
CA LEU A 244 -6.18 11.56 7.06
C LEU A 244 -5.39 11.28 8.34
N ILE A 245 -5.88 11.75 9.50
CA ILE A 245 -5.26 11.47 10.78
C ILE A 245 -5.26 9.97 11.07
N GLU A 246 -6.39 9.28 10.87
CA GLU A 246 -6.49 7.83 11.03
C GLU A 246 -5.56 7.10 10.06
N TYR A 247 -5.43 7.56 8.83
CA TYR A 247 -4.53 6.98 7.84
C TYR A 247 -3.07 7.14 8.25
N ASP A 248 -2.64 8.36 8.58
CA ASP A 248 -1.26 8.64 8.98
C ASP A 248 -0.86 7.96 10.29
N ASN A 249 -1.85 7.70 11.16
CA ASN A 249 -1.67 7.04 12.43
C ASN A 249 -2.29 5.63 12.48
N SER A 250 -2.40 4.98 11.34
CA SER A 250 -3.02 3.64 11.20
C SER A 250 -2.38 2.56 12.09
N GLY A 251 -1.12 2.71 12.44
CA GLY A 251 -0.41 1.84 13.39
C GLY A 251 -0.62 2.18 14.86
N PHE A 252 -1.23 3.32 15.21
CA PHE A 252 -1.31 3.79 16.60
C PHE A 252 -2.14 2.88 17.50
N ILE A 253 -3.31 2.44 17.03
CA ILE A 253 -4.17 1.50 17.76
C ILE A 253 -3.39 0.21 18.04
N PHE A 254 -2.79 -0.36 17.00
CA PHE A 254 -2.05 -1.59 17.12
C PHE A 254 -0.79 -1.45 18.01
N SER A 255 -0.03 -0.36 17.89
CA SER A 255 1.12 -0.11 18.77
C SER A 255 0.70 0.02 20.23
N SER A 256 -0.43 0.67 20.50
CA SER A 256 -0.99 0.79 21.86
C SER A 256 -1.41 -0.58 22.44
N ILE A 257 -1.95 -1.47 21.61
CA ILE A 257 -2.26 -2.85 22.00
C ILE A 257 -0.97 -3.64 22.27
N MET A 258 0.04 -3.45 21.42
CA MET A 258 1.37 -4.03 21.59
C MET A 258 2.01 -3.60 22.92
N ASP A 259 1.91 -2.32 23.29
CA ASP A 259 2.45 -1.79 24.53
C ASP A 259 1.73 -2.35 25.77
N ALA A 260 0.41 -2.60 25.65
CA ALA A 260 -0.40 -3.18 26.71
C ALA A 260 -0.22 -4.71 26.85
N ALA A 261 0.30 -5.38 25.83
CA ALA A 261 0.51 -6.82 25.84
C ALA A 261 1.79 -7.19 26.60
N THR A 262 1.72 -8.27 27.38
CA THR A 262 2.85 -8.77 28.17
C THR A 262 3.37 -10.07 27.55
N VAL A 263 4.62 -10.08 27.12
CA VAL A 263 5.31 -11.29 26.64
C VAL A 263 5.59 -12.20 27.84
N VAL A 264 5.09 -13.42 27.77
CA VAL A 264 5.33 -14.50 28.75
C VAL A 264 6.62 -15.24 28.38
N SER A 265 6.76 -15.60 27.10
CA SER A 265 7.98 -16.22 26.57
C SER A 265 8.09 -15.98 25.07
N ILE A 266 9.32 -15.84 24.58
CA ILE A 266 9.61 -15.78 23.14
C ILE A 266 9.88 -17.19 22.64
N PRO A 267 9.13 -17.70 21.63
CA PRO A 267 9.43 -18.99 21.01
C PRO A 267 10.79 -18.92 20.29
N GLN A 268 11.74 -19.75 20.73
CA GLN A 268 13.12 -19.70 20.22
C GLN A 268 13.18 -20.05 18.70
N ALA A 269 12.34 -20.96 18.23
CA ALA A 269 12.30 -21.31 16.80
C ALA A 269 11.91 -20.11 15.93
N GLU A 270 10.88 -19.35 16.34
CA GLU A 270 10.43 -18.15 15.63
C GLU A 270 11.47 -17.03 15.68
N PHE A 271 12.07 -16.83 16.85
CA PHE A 271 13.18 -15.88 16.99
C PHE A 271 14.36 -16.23 16.06
N ASP A 272 14.80 -17.51 16.07
CA ASP A 272 15.93 -17.96 15.25
C ASP A 272 15.62 -17.83 13.76
N TYR A 273 14.39 -18.11 13.33
CA TYR A 273 13.95 -17.95 11.96
C TYR A 273 14.19 -16.52 11.45
N TYR A 274 13.68 -15.51 12.14
CA TYR A 274 13.86 -14.10 11.75
C TYR A 274 15.28 -13.59 11.96
N TYR A 275 15.90 -13.96 13.07
CA TYR A 275 17.24 -13.48 13.39
C TYR A 275 18.27 -13.95 12.36
N TYR A 276 18.25 -15.23 12.00
CA TYR A 276 19.22 -15.75 11.05
C TYR A 276 18.93 -15.35 9.62
N ASP A 277 17.66 -15.16 9.22
CA ASP A 277 17.34 -14.57 7.92
C ASP A 277 17.97 -13.17 7.79
N ILE A 278 17.69 -12.28 8.74
CA ILE A 278 18.24 -10.92 8.75
C ILE A 278 19.77 -10.94 8.80
N LYS A 279 20.34 -11.74 9.68
CA LYS A 279 21.79 -11.86 9.85
C LYS A 279 22.47 -12.30 8.56
N TYR A 280 21.95 -13.32 7.91
CA TYR A 280 22.53 -13.84 6.66
C TYR A 280 22.43 -12.82 5.53
N ARG A 281 21.34 -12.09 5.42
CA ARG A 281 21.20 -11.00 4.45
C ARG A 281 22.22 -9.88 4.69
N ILE A 282 22.47 -9.51 5.95
CA ILE A 282 23.49 -8.53 6.31
C ILE A 282 24.89 -9.06 5.95
N GLU A 283 25.22 -10.29 6.33
CA GLU A 283 26.52 -10.92 6.05
C GLU A 283 26.81 -10.99 4.54
N ASP A 284 25.81 -11.39 3.74
CA ASP A 284 25.95 -11.50 2.29
C ASP A 284 26.16 -10.13 1.64
N THR A 285 25.38 -9.13 2.07
CA THR A 285 25.54 -7.78 1.55
C THR A 285 26.88 -7.19 2.00
N ALA A 286 27.24 -7.31 3.28
CA ALA A 286 28.53 -6.83 3.78
C ALA A 286 29.72 -7.41 3.01
N LYS A 287 29.68 -8.71 2.70
CA LYS A 287 30.72 -9.40 1.93
C LYS A 287 30.88 -8.82 0.53
N GLN A 288 29.80 -8.43 -0.16
CA GLN A 288 29.86 -7.78 -1.47
C GLN A 288 30.61 -6.45 -1.43
N TYR A 289 30.59 -5.77 -0.27
CA TYR A 289 31.29 -4.50 -0.04
C TYR A 289 32.63 -4.66 0.69
N GLY A 290 33.10 -5.91 0.89
CA GLY A 290 34.38 -6.18 1.58
C GLY A 290 34.35 -5.81 3.08
N MET A 291 33.20 -5.83 3.71
CA MET A 291 32.99 -5.47 5.12
C MET A 291 32.71 -6.70 5.99
N THR A 292 32.96 -6.58 7.29
CA THR A 292 32.45 -7.53 8.30
C THR A 292 31.01 -7.20 8.65
N TYR A 293 30.29 -8.15 9.25
CA TYR A 293 28.92 -7.96 9.76
C TYR A 293 28.84 -6.74 10.70
N GLU A 294 29.75 -6.66 11.68
CA GLU A 294 29.79 -5.58 12.66
C GLU A 294 30.09 -4.21 12.01
N SER A 295 31.03 -4.18 11.08
CA SER A 295 31.35 -2.94 10.35
C SER A 295 30.19 -2.46 9.51
N PHE A 296 29.45 -3.37 8.89
CA PHE A 296 28.29 -3.07 8.07
C PHE A 296 27.15 -2.49 8.91
N LEU A 297 26.85 -3.09 10.05
CA LEU A 297 25.86 -2.57 11.00
C LEU A 297 26.27 -1.20 11.53
N SER A 298 27.46 -1.07 12.11
CA SER A 298 27.90 0.18 12.77
C SER A 298 27.99 1.36 11.81
N SER A 299 28.24 1.12 10.52
CA SER A 299 28.20 2.17 9.48
C SER A 299 26.78 2.63 9.09
N GLY A 300 25.76 1.85 9.44
CA GLY A 300 24.36 2.09 9.05
C GLY A 300 23.99 1.63 7.65
N TYR A 301 24.84 0.85 7.01
CA TYR A 301 24.54 0.31 5.67
C TYR A 301 23.35 -0.66 5.71
N ALA A 302 23.15 -1.39 6.81
CA ALA A 302 21.98 -2.25 6.96
C ALA A 302 20.65 -1.48 6.78
N ALA A 303 20.56 -0.26 7.30
CA ALA A 303 19.41 0.62 7.09
C ALA A 303 19.37 1.18 5.66
N MET A 304 20.52 1.60 5.11
CA MET A 304 20.62 2.12 3.74
C MET A 304 20.19 1.09 2.69
N PHE A 305 20.51 -0.19 2.91
CA PHE A 305 20.07 -1.30 2.06
C PHE A 305 18.71 -1.89 2.46
N GLN A 306 17.97 -1.22 3.34
CA GLN A 306 16.63 -1.59 3.77
C GLN A 306 16.54 -3.03 4.33
N ILE A 307 17.60 -3.53 4.98
CA ILE A 307 17.60 -4.85 5.62
C ILE A 307 17.02 -4.72 7.03
N VAL A 308 17.62 -3.85 7.84
CA VAL A 308 17.19 -3.54 9.20
C VAL A 308 17.75 -2.19 9.63
N ASN A 309 16.98 -1.42 10.39
CA ASN A 309 17.48 -0.18 10.99
C ASN A 309 18.15 -0.47 12.34
N ALA A 310 19.34 -1.05 12.31
CA ALA A 310 20.14 -1.42 13.47
C ALA A 310 21.61 -1.07 13.26
N ARG A 311 22.31 -0.78 14.35
CA ARG A 311 23.74 -0.43 14.38
C ARG A 311 24.60 -1.47 15.10
N SER A 312 23.97 -2.43 15.76
CA SER A 312 24.62 -3.51 16.51
C SER A 312 23.81 -4.81 16.42
N ASP A 313 24.44 -5.95 16.74
CA ASP A 313 23.73 -7.24 16.82
C ASP A 313 22.66 -7.25 17.92
N GLU A 314 22.87 -6.50 19.00
CA GLU A 314 21.89 -6.33 20.08
C GLU A 314 20.61 -5.65 19.55
N GLU A 315 20.76 -4.56 18.79
CA GLU A 315 19.62 -3.88 18.14
C GLU A 315 18.92 -4.76 17.10
N VAL A 316 19.66 -5.64 16.40
CA VAL A 316 19.05 -6.64 15.50
C VAL A 316 18.19 -7.63 16.30
N ARG A 317 18.68 -8.09 17.45
CA ARG A 317 17.91 -8.99 18.35
C ARG A 317 16.65 -8.32 18.88
N GLU A 318 16.76 -7.09 19.37
CA GLU A 318 15.62 -6.31 19.84
C GLU A 318 14.58 -6.11 18.71
N TYR A 319 15.03 -5.84 17.50
CA TYR A 319 14.17 -5.73 16.34
C TYR A 319 13.42 -7.06 16.05
N VAL A 320 14.12 -8.19 16.12
CA VAL A 320 13.52 -9.52 15.95
C VAL A 320 12.54 -9.85 17.07
N GLU A 321 12.87 -9.54 18.32
CA GLU A 321 11.95 -9.71 19.45
C GLU A 321 10.64 -8.93 19.24
N ASN A 322 10.72 -7.73 18.68
CA ASN A 322 9.54 -6.94 18.34
C ASN A 322 8.73 -7.56 17.19
N ILE A 323 9.39 -8.14 16.17
CA ILE A 323 8.67 -8.89 15.12
C ILE A 323 7.91 -10.06 15.74
N VAL A 324 8.60 -10.88 16.53
CA VAL A 324 7.96 -12.05 17.17
C VAL A 324 6.83 -11.62 18.10
N LYS A 325 7.05 -10.59 18.94
CA LYS A 325 5.97 -10.03 19.79
C LYS A 325 4.75 -9.62 18.99
N THR A 326 4.98 -8.96 17.85
CA THR A 326 3.93 -8.52 16.93
C THR A 326 3.07 -9.70 16.46
N GLU A 327 3.71 -10.75 15.98
CA GLU A 327 3.02 -11.95 15.54
C GLU A 327 2.26 -12.64 16.67
N LEU A 328 2.90 -12.76 17.85
CA LEU A 328 2.25 -13.35 19.02
C LEU A 328 0.97 -12.61 19.43
N VAL A 329 0.96 -11.27 19.36
CA VAL A 329 -0.24 -10.47 19.64
C VAL A 329 -1.33 -10.79 18.60
N LEU A 330 -0.97 -10.82 17.32
CA LEU A 330 -1.95 -11.09 16.25
C LEU A 330 -2.50 -12.52 16.33
N TYR A 331 -1.64 -13.51 16.55
CA TYR A 331 -2.09 -14.89 16.74
C TYR A 331 -3.02 -15.04 17.96
N ALA A 332 -2.68 -14.38 19.08
CA ALA A 332 -3.52 -14.42 20.28
C ALA A 332 -4.88 -13.77 20.07
N VAL A 333 -4.96 -12.69 19.29
CA VAL A 333 -6.25 -12.08 18.91
C VAL A 333 -7.00 -12.99 17.95
N ALA A 334 -6.31 -13.59 16.96
CA ALA A 334 -6.93 -14.52 16.02
C ALA A 334 -7.54 -15.74 16.76
N GLU A 335 -6.79 -16.32 17.72
CA GLU A 335 -7.29 -17.42 18.57
C GLU A 335 -8.52 -16.97 19.37
N ALA A 336 -8.44 -15.82 20.06
CA ALA A 336 -9.54 -15.33 20.92
C ALA A 336 -10.82 -15.01 20.14
N GLU A 337 -10.69 -14.58 18.88
CA GLU A 337 -11.83 -14.20 18.04
C GLU A 337 -12.21 -15.27 16.99
N ASN A 338 -11.52 -16.42 16.98
CA ASN A 338 -11.71 -17.50 16.02
C ASN A 338 -11.57 -17.01 14.56
N ILE A 339 -10.54 -16.20 14.29
CA ILE A 339 -10.24 -15.70 12.95
C ILE A 339 -9.46 -16.79 12.21
N GLU A 340 -10.00 -17.26 11.10
CA GLU A 340 -9.41 -18.31 10.27
C GLU A 340 -9.30 -17.83 8.82
N VAL A 341 -8.43 -18.46 8.04
CA VAL A 341 -8.26 -18.20 6.60
C VAL A 341 -8.97 -19.29 5.82
N THR A 342 -10.01 -18.93 5.11
CA THR A 342 -10.73 -19.84 4.22
C THR A 342 -9.95 -20.10 2.93
N ASN A 343 -10.27 -21.19 2.22
CA ASN A 343 -9.68 -21.42 0.90
C ASN A 343 -10.10 -20.37 -0.13
N GLU A 344 -11.29 -19.80 0.01
CA GLU A 344 -11.74 -18.71 -0.88
C GLU A 344 -10.90 -17.44 -0.69
N GLU A 345 -10.63 -17.04 0.54
CA GLU A 345 -9.75 -15.89 0.85
C GLU A 345 -8.32 -16.13 0.34
N PHE A 346 -7.81 -17.34 0.52
CA PHE A 346 -6.50 -17.74 0.02
C PHE A 346 -6.40 -17.63 -1.52
N GLU A 347 -7.36 -18.20 -2.24
CA GLU A 347 -7.37 -18.13 -3.70
C GLU A 347 -7.56 -16.69 -4.23
N LYS A 348 -8.32 -15.88 -3.50
CA LYS A 348 -8.49 -14.47 -3.81
C LYS A 348 -7.17 -13.68 -3.68
N GLU A 349 -6.38 -13.99 -2.65
CA GLU A 349 -5.07 -13.35 -2.45
C GLU A 349 -4.08 -13.75 -3.55
N ILE A 350 -4.03 -15.04 -3.91
CA ILE A 350 -3.22 -15.51 -5.04
C ILE A 350 -3.60 -14.77 -6.34
N GLN A 351 -4.89 -14.65 -6.63
CA GLN A 351 -5.34 -13.94 -7.82
C GLN A 351 -4.97 -12.45 -7.78
N TYR A 352 -5.10 -11.82 -6.60
CA TYR A 352 -4.64 -10.43 -6.40
C TYR A 352 -3.15 -10.28 -6.68
N MET A 353 -2.30 -11.18 -6.19
CA MET A 353 -0.85 -11.16 -6.48
C MET A 353 -0.57 -11.29 -7.98
N ILE A 354 -1.24 -12.19 -8.67
CA ILE A 354 -1.13 -12.37 -10.13
C ILE A 354 -1.48 -11.07 -10.85
N ASP A 355 -2.62 -10.47 -10.51
CA ASP A 355 -3.13 -9.27 -11.17
C ASP A 355 -2.27 -8.02 -10.88
N GLN A 356 -1.75 -7.88 -9.67
CA GLN A 356 -0.96 -6.70 -9.27
C GLN A 356 0.49 -6.75 -9.73
N TYR A 357 1.12 -7.94 -9.68
CA TYR A 357 2.54 -8.07 -9.94
C TYR A 357 2.86 -8.69 -11.31
N GLY A 358 1.85 -9.19 -12.03
CA GLY A 358 2.02 -9.81 -13.34
C GLY A 358 2.80 -11.13 -13.28
N VAL A 359 2.78 -11.80 -12.13
CA VAL A 359 3.45 -13.09 -11.89
C VAL A 359 2.49 -14.24 -12.08
N THR A 360 3.01 -15.44 -12.34
CA THR A 360 2.21 -16.66 -12.39
C THR A 360 2.06 -17.29 -11.01
N ARG A 361 1.07 -18.17 -10.86
CA ARG A 361 0.89 -18.95 -9.62
C ARG A 361 2.15 -19.78 -9.28
N GLU A 362 2.75 -20.37 -10.30
CA GLU A 362 3.99 -21.16 -10.16
C GLU A 362 5.12 -20.33 -9.60
N GLU A 363 5.34 -19.11 -10.12
CA GLU A 363 6.37 -18.19 -9.64
C GLU A 363 6.11 -17.75 -8.18
N ILE A 364 4.85 -17.58 -7.77
CA ILE A 364 4.52 -17.31 -6.38
C ILE A 364 4.98 -18.46 -5.48
N PHE A 365 4.67 -19.71 -5.86
CA PHE A 365 5.03 -20.90 -5.07
C PHE A 365 6.49 -21.34 -5.18
N GLU A 366 7.30 -20.74 -6.07
CA GLU A 366 8.75 -20.84 -6.02
C GLU A 366 9.37 -20.05 -4.85
N VAL A 367 8.64 -19.02 -4.36
CA VAL A 367 9.11 -18.09 -3.33
C VAL A 367 8.45 -18.33 -1.97
N TYR A 368 7.18 -18.69 -1.96
CA TYR A 368 6.34 -18.85 -0.77
C TYR A 368 5.75 -20.26 -0.67
N THR A 369 5.64 -20.76 0.55
CA THR A 369 4.82 -21.94 0.82
C THR A 369 3.33 -21.55 1.00
N ASP A 370 2.41 -22.51 0.91
CA ASP A 370 0.99 -22.32 1.27
C ASP A 370 0.86 -21.80 2.71
N ALA A 371 1.67 -22.34 3.63
CA ALA A 371 1.68 -21.94 5.03
C ALA A 371 2.10 -20.48 5.23
N ASP A 372 3.15 -20.01 4.53
CA ASP A 372 3.60 -18.60 4.59
C ASP A 372 2.49 -17.64 4.16
N LEU A 373 1.84 -17.94 3.04
CA LEU A 373 0.76 -17.10 2.51
C LEU A 373 -0.48 -17.10 3.41
N ARG A 374 -0.85 -18.25 3.98
CA ARG A 374 -1.96 -18.31 4.95
C ARG A 374 -1.64 -17.56 6.22
N LYS A 375 -0.40 -17.64 6.70
CA LYS A 375 0.08 -16.84 7.82
C LYS A 375 -0.11 -15.35 7.54
N ASP A 376 0.38 -14.85 6.40
CA ASP A 376 0.28 -13.44 6.04
C ASP A 376 -1.19 -12.98 5.93
N ILE A 377 -2.06 -13.78 5.32
CA ILE A 377 -3.50 -13.49 5.24
C ILE A 377 -4.14 -13.44 6.64
N LEU A 378 -3.81 -14.41 7.52
CA LEU A 378 -4.32 -14.44 8.89
C LEU A 378 -3.93 -13.20 9.68
N LEU A 379 -2.66 -12.82 9.64
CA LEU A 379 -2.15 -11.66 10.38
C LEU A 379 -2.77 -10.36 9.87
N ASN A 380 -2.89 -10.18 8.55
CA ASN A 380 -3.55 -9.02 7.96
C ASN A 380 -5.04 -8.95 8.33
N LYS A 381 -5.76 -10.07 8.24
CA LYS A 381 -7.17 -10.17 8.63
C LYS A 381 -7.39 -9.84 10.10
N THR A 382 -6.46 -10.28 10.95
CA THR A 382 -6.50 -9.98 12.39
C THR A 382 -6.23 -8.51 12.66
N LEU A 383 -5.29 -7.89 11.95
CA LEU A 383 -5.04 -6.45 12.05
C LEU A 383 -6.25 -5.62 11.57
N GLU A 384 -6.91 -6.04 10.49
CA GLU A 384 -8.16 -5.44 10.04
C GLU A 384 -9.26 -5.55 11.11
N PHE A 385 -9.40 -6.73 11.73
CA PHE A 385 -10.34 -6.92 12.85
C PHE A 385 -10.04 -5.95 14.00
N ILE A 386 -8.79 -5.79 14.39
CA ILE A 386 -8.38 -4.85 15.45
C ILE A 386 -8.79 -3.43 15.07
N ASN A 387 -8.48 -2.97 13.86
CA ASN A 387 -8.80 -1.62 13.42
C ASN A 387 -10.31 -1.38 13.30
N ASP A 388 -11.09 -2.37 12.86
CA ASP A 388 -12.54 -2.25 12.70
C ASP A 388 -13.30 -2.26 14.04
N ASN A 389 -12.72 -2.85 15.08
CA ASN A 389 -13.36 -2.98 16.40
C ASN A 389 -12.82 -1.98 17.44
N ASN A 390 -12.04 -1.00 17.03
CA ASN A 390 -11.54 0.04 17.91
C ASN A 390 -11.72 1.43 17.28
N VAL A 391 -11.66 2.46 18.11
CA VAL A 391 -11.81 3.86 17.70
C VAL A 391 -10.54 4.63 18.04
N LEU A 392 -10.00 5.34 17.04
CA LEU A 392 -8.99 6.36 17.28
C LEU A 392 -9.72 7.67 17.61
N SER A 393 -9.44 8.24 18.76
CA SER A 393 -9.85 9.60 19.11
C SER A 393 -8.64 10.53 19.12
N VAL A 394 -8.83 11.77 18.67
CA VAL A 394 -7.76 12.76 18.67
C VAL A 394 -8.02 13.79 19.74
N LYS A 395 -7.02 13.99 20.61
CA LYS A 395 -7.02 15.05 21.62
C LYS A 395 -5.98 16.11 21.22
N ILE A 396 -6.49 17.27 20.83
CA ILE A 396 -5.61 18.40 20.48
C ILE A 396 -5.03 18.98 21.78
N ILE A 397 -3.70 19.04 21.83
CA ILE A 397 -2.98 19.66 22.94
C ILE A 397 -2.27 20.95 22.44
N PRO A 398 -2.15 21.98 23.31
CA PRO A 398 -1.43 23.21 22.96
C PRO A 398 0.03 22.91 22.57
N ASP A 399 0.56 23.68 21.64
CA ASP A 399 1.99 23.68 21.37
C ASP A 399 2.71 24.09 22.66
N SER A 400 3.70 23.29 23.10
CA SER A 400 4.47 23.66 24.27
C SER A 400 5.13 25.01 23.98
N THR A 401 4.73 26.03 24.71
CA THR A 401 5.47 27.30 24.73
C THR A 401 6.88 26.95 25.18
N THR A 402 7.85 27.12 24.30
CA THR A 402 9.26 27.16 24.69
C THR A 402 9.39 28.26 25.73
N SER A 403 9.44 27.86 27.01
CA SER A 403 9.85 28.77 28.06
C SER A 403 11.26 29.25 27.71
N SER A 404 11.32 30.50 27.32
CA SER A 404 12.55 31.29 27.12
C SER A 404 13.44 31.29 28.35
#